data_cda8feaf14dedc2a0117c73a3603c83e
#
_entry.id   cda8feaf14dedc2a0117c73a3603c83e
#
_cell.length_a   1.000
_cell.length_b   1.000
_cell.length_c   1.000
_cell.angle_alpha   90.00
_cell.angle_beta   90.00
_cell.angle_gamma   90.00
#
_symmetry.space_group_name_H-M   'P 1'
#
loop_
_entity.id
_entity.type
_entity.pdbx_description
1 polymer ?
#
loop_
_entity_poly.entity_id
_entity_poly.type
_entity_poly.pdbx_seq_one_letter_code
_entity_poly.pdbx_strand_id
1 'polypeptide(L)' 'MIRRVEDCRKKEMECQRRAFTCQDNAIRVMYLDLVYQWRQIADEFEELERAKLKGTDERA' A
#
# COMPACT_ATOMS: atom_id res chain seq x y z
N MET A 1 -2.55 -16.29 -8.18
CA MET A 1 -1.90 -15.84 -6.93
C MET A 1 -2.12 -14.37 -6.70
N ILE A 2 -2.56 -14.02 -5.54
CA ILE A 2 -2.91 -12.62 -5.26
C ILE A 2 -1.71 -11.90 -4.68
N ARG A 3 -1.29 -10.84 -5.36
CA ARG A 3 -0.14 -10.04 -4.92
C ARG A 3 -0.60 -8.68 -4.46
N ARG A 4 -1.54 -8.67 -3.54
CA ARG A 4 -2.15 -7.42 -3.12
C ARG A 4 -1.15 -6.46 -2.51
N VAL A 5 -0.23 -7.01 -1.70
CA VAL A 5 0.78 -6.16 -1.09
C VAL A 5 1.67 -5.54 -2.16
N GLU A 6 2.11 -6.36 -3.11
CA GLU A 6 2.96 -5.84 -4.17
C GLU A 6 2.26 -4.80 -5.01
N ASP A 7 0.99 -5.04 -5.32
CA ASP A 7 0.21 -4.08 -6.09
C ASP A 7 0.08 -2.76 -5.33
N CYS A 8 -0.18 -2.84 -4.03
CA CYS A 8 -0.28 -1.63 -3.22
C CYS A 8 1.04 -0.88 -3.18
N ARG A 9 2.15 -1.61 -3.05
CA ARG A 9 3.46 -0.97 -3.06
C ARG A 9 3.75 -0.29 -4.39
N LYS A 10 3.34 -0.92 -5.49
CA LYS A 10 3.50 -0.30 -6.81
C LYS A 10 2.69 0.98 -6.92
N LYS A 11 1.45 0.94 -6.45
CA LYS A 11 0.62 2.13 -6.47
C LYS A 11 1.21 3.23 -5.62
N GLU A 12 1.75 2.86 -4.47
CA GLU A 12 2.40 3.84 -3.60
C GLU A 12 3.55 4.51 -4.32
N MET A 13 4.39 3.72 -4.99
CA MET A 13 5.53 4.26 -5.71
C MET A 13 5.10 5.15 -6.87
N GLU A 14 4.06 4.74 -7.59
CA GLU A 14 3.56 5.56 -8.68
C GLU A 14 3.07 6.91 -8.19
N CYS A 15 2.35 6.89 -7.09
CA CYS A 15 1.84 8.14 -6.54
C CYS A 15 2.97 9.03 -6.05
N GLN A 16 3.99 8.43 -5.44
CA GLN A 16 5.16 9.20 -5.03
C GLN A 16 5.83 9.86 -6.21
N ARG A 17 6.00 9.10 -7.28
CA ARG A 17 6.64 9.64 -8.47
C ARG A 17 5.86 10.81 -9.04
N ARG A 18 4.55 10.66 -9.11
CA ARG A 18 3.71 11.71 -9.65
C ARG A 18 3.71 12.94 -8.75
N ALA A 19 3.68 12.72 -7.44
CA ALA A 19 3.77 13.84 -6.52
C ALA A 19 5.08 14.60 -6.71
N PHE A 20 6.15 13.86 -6.94
CA PHE A 20 7.47 14.44 -7.08
C PHE A 20 7.57 15.33 -8.31
N THR A 21 6.91 14.94 -9.40
CA THR A 21 6.97 15.69 -10.65
C THR A 21 5.83 16.67 -10.79
N CYS A 22 4.90 16.69 -9.86
CA CYS A 22 3.73 17.57 -9.96
C CYS A 22 4.12 18.97 -9.54
N GLN A 23 3.71 19.95 -10.35
CA GLN A 23 4.02 21.34 -10.07
C GLN A 23 2.93 22.03 -9.27
N ASP A 24 1.75 21.45 -9.27
CA ASP A 24 0.62 22.02 -8.53
C ASP A 24 0.63 21.50 -7.11
N ASN A 25 0.73 22.42 -6.14
CA ASN A 25 0.80 22.03 -4.75
C ASN A 25 -0.44 21.28 -4.28
N ALA A 26 -1.61 21.71 -4.72
CA ALA A 26 -2.84 21.05 -4.29
C ALA A 26 -2.87 19.61 -4.77
N ILE A 27 -2.48 19.39 -6.02
CA ILE A 27 -2.47 18.04 -6.58
C ILE A 27 -1.38 17.22 -5.92
N ARG A 28 -0.25 17.84 -5.64
CA ARG A 28 0.84 17.13 -4.96
C ARG A 28 0.38 16.60 -3.61
N VAL A 29 -0.32 17.42 -2.86
CA VAL A 29 -0.82 17.00 -1.56
C VAL A 29 -1.77 15.83 -1.71
N MET A 30 -2.61 15.85 -2.74
CA MET A 30 -3.52 14.74 -2.98
C MET A 30 -2.75 13.44 -3.27
N TYR A 31 -1.70 13.53 -4.07
CA TYR A 31 -0.91 12.34 -4.35
C TYR A 31 -0.19 11.82 -3.11
N LEU A 32 0.31 12.73 -2.28
CA LEU A 32 0.97 12.31 -1.05
C LEU A 32 -0.01 11.66 -0.10
N ASP A 33 -1.23 12.13 -0.07
CA ASP A 33 -2.27 11.51 0.72
C ASP A 33 -2.56 10.09 0.22
N LEU A 34 -2.59 9.92 -1.10
CA LEU A 34 -2.78 8.60 -1.67
C LEU A 34 -1.62 7.67 -1.32
N VAL A 35 -0.40 8.20 -1.31
CA VAL A 35 0.76 7.40 -0.92
C VAL A 35 0.55 6.86 0.50
N TYR A 36 0.13 7.72 1.39
CA TYR A 36 -0.10 7.32 2.77
C TYR A 36 -1.18 6.25 2.85
N GLN A 37 -2.26 6.43 2.12
CA GLN A 37 -3.36 5.46 2.12
C GLN A 37 -2.91 4.12 1.57
N TRP A 38 -2.18 4.13 0.47
CA TRP A 38 -1.70 2.88 -0.11
C TRP A 38 -0.74 2.15 0.82
N ARG A 39 0.08 2.92 1.54
CA ARG A 39 1.00 2.33 2.49
C ARG A 39 0.24 1.63 3.61
N GLN A 40 -0.79 2.26 4.13
CA GLN A 40 -1.59 1.66 5.19
C GLN A 40 -2.30 0.40 4.68
N ILE A 41 -2.83 0.45 3.48
CA ILE A 41 -3.50 -0.71 2.92
C ILE A 41 -2.51 -1.87 2.76
N ALA A 42 -1.33 -1.57 2.29
CA ALA A 42 -0.31 -2.61 2.15
C ALA A 42 0.04 -3.23 3.48
N ASP A 43 0.19 -2.39 4.50
CA ASP A 43 0.50 -2.90 5.83
C ASP A 43 -0.61 -3.80 6.35
N GLU A 44 -1.85 -3.43 6.12
CA GLU A 44 -2.97 -4.24 6.56
C GLU A 44 -3.01 -5.58 5.84
N PHE A 45 -2.74 -5.57 4.55
CA PHE A 45 -2.68 -6.83 3.82
C PHE A 45 -1.56 -7.73 4.32
N GLU A 46 -0.42 -7.14 4.65
CA GLU A 46 0.68 -7.92 5.20
C GLU A 46 0.30 -8.55 6.53
N GLU A 47 -0.39 -7.80 7.37
CA GLU A 47 -0.83 -8.33 8.64
C GLU A 47 -1.84 -9.44 8.47
N LEU A 48 -2.76 -9.27 7.53
CA LEU A 48 -3.74 -10.29 7.27
C LEU A 48 -3.10 -11.58 6.79
N GLU A 49 -2.14 -11.46 5.89
CA GLU A 49 -1.45 -12.64 5.41
C GLU A 49 -0.67 -13.33 6.52
N ARG A 50 -0.05 -12.54 7.37
CA ARG A 50 0.68 -13.11 8.49
C ARG A 50 -0.25 -13.81 9.47
N ALA A 51 -1.39 -13.20 9.74
CA ALA A 51 -2.39 -13.79 10.62
C ALA A 51 -2.95 -15.07 10.03
N LYS A 52 -3.14 -15.10 8.72
CA LYS A 52 -3.64 -16.29 8.05
C LYS A 52 -2.70 -17.46 8.25
N LEU A 53 -1.40 -17.20 8.09
CA LEU A 53 -0.43 -18.26 8.27
C LEU A 53 -0.44 -18.78 9.70
N LYS A 54 -0.49 -17.87 10.66
CA LYS A 54 -0.53 -18.27 12.05
C LYS A 54 -1.82 -19.01 12.39
N GLY A 55 -2.93 -18.50 11.85
CA GLY A 55 -4.21 -19.14 12.11
C GLY A 55 -4.24 -20.56 11.60
N THR A 56 -3.63 -20.80 10.45
CA THR A 56 -3.56 -22.13 9.90
C THR A 56 -2.78 -23.05 10.81
N ASP A 57 -1.67 -22.56 11.32
CA ASP A 57 -0.85 -23.35 12.23
C ASP A 57 -1.60 -23.67 13.51
N GLU A 58 -2.29 -22.68 14.03
CA GLU A 58 -3.01 -22.88 15.29
C GLU A 58 -4.15 -23.88 15.14
N ARG A 59 -4.73 -23.92 13.98
CA ARG A 59 -5.81 -24.86 13.75
C ARG A 59 -5.31 -26.28 13.61
N ALA A 60 -4.13 -26.42 13.12
CA ALA A 60 -3.54 -27.74 13.00
C ALA A 60 -3.23 -28.32 14.36
#